data_622ab0f3ce90775bd2ebadadad1ede53
#
_entry.id   622ab0f3ce90775bd2ebadadad1ede53
#
_cell.length_a   1.000
_cell.length_b   1.000
_cell.length_c   1.000
_cell.angle_alpha   90.00
_cell.angle_beta   90.00
_cell.angle_gamma   90.00
#
_symmetry.space_group_name_H-M   'P 1'
#
loop_
_entity.id
_entity.type
_entity.pdbx_description
1 polymer ?
#
loop_
_entity_poly.entity_id
_entity_poly.type
_entity_poly.pdbx_seq_one_letter_code
_entity_poly.pdbx_strand_id
1 'polypeptide(L)'
;KGVSHTADVYFDDEFIVHHYNAFTAFCGIIMNVEPGEHVIRVEVDNSFSEESSLHVPNDYYTYGGFNRTVVLEEIKDVYLKNIHFEPHKDKDGWKAKISIDVENLSDEEKNAEVTITLADKIFHVNGLLEGKSIAILELVESFENVREWFVLKPELYLLKAELKCDGVVMDGLTDRVGFR
;
A
#
# COMPACT_ATOMS: atom_id res chain seq x y z
N LYS A 1 8.63 7.63 1.63
CA LYS A 1 9.35 6.34 1.63
C LYS A 1 10.81 6.57 1.99
N GLY A 2 11.36 5.86 3.01
CA GLY A 2 12.78 5.94 3.36
C GLY A 2 13.22 7.29 3.92
N VAL A 3 13.01 7.49 5.20
CA VAL A 3 13.56 8.60 5.98
C VAL A 3 14.55 8.01 6.98
N SER A 4 15.77 8.54 7.05
CA SER A 4 16.84 7.97 7.86
C SER A 4 17.08 8.83 9.12
N HIS A 5 16.85 8.32 10.36
CA HIS A 5 16.38 6.97 10.70
C HIS A 5 14.98 6.99 11.26
N THR A 6 14.73 7.79 12.30
CA THR A 6 13.39 8.06 12.82
C THR A 6 12.85 9.34 12.22
N ALA A 7 11.54 9.44 12.11
CA ALA A 7 10.87 10.61 11.58
C ALA A 7 9.56 10.89 12.31
N ASP A 8 9.36 12.14 12.68
CA ASP A 8 8.09 12.67 13.13
C ASP A 8 7.53 13.62 12.07
N VAL A 9 6.31 13.34 11.62
CA VAL A 9 5.64 14.12 10.59
C VAL A 9 4.53 14.96 11.20
N TYR A 10 4.49 16.22 10.82
CA TYR A 10 3.48 17.19 11.22
C TYR A 10 2.85 17.84 10.00
N PHE A 11 1.58 18.15 10.09
CA PHE A 11 0.83 18.93 9.12
C PHE A 11 0.21 20.12 9.84
N ASP A 12 0.58 21.34 9.45
CA ASP A 12 0.19 22.60 10.12
C ASP A 12 0.40 22.55 11.65
N ASP A 13 1.58 22.03 12.06
CA ASP A 13 2.00 21.78 13.44
C ASP A 13 1.23 20.68 14.20
N GLU A 14 0.22 20.06 13.60
CA GLU A 14 -0.43 18.88 14.16
C GLU A 14 0.40 17.61 13.87
N PHE A 15 0.64 16.80 14.92
CA PHE A 15 1.37 15.54 14.78
C PHE A 15 0.54 14.51 14.02
N ILE A 16 1.12 13.90 12.97
CA ILE A 16 0.44 12.93 12.10
C ILE A 16 0.93 11.52 12.34
N VAL A 17 2.26 11.30 12.27
CA VAL A 17 2.81 9.94 12.36
C VAL A 17 4.27 9.96 12.78
N HIS A 18 4.63 8.98 13.61
CA HIS A 18 6.02 8.62 13.93
C HIS A 18 6.44 7.40 13.12
N HIS A 19 7.68 7.41 12.60
CA HIS A 19 8.26 6.27 11.91
C HIS A 19 9.67 5.97 12.39
N TYR A 20 9.91 4.71 12.68
CA TYR A 20 11.11 4.22 13.35
C TYR A 20 12.20 3.71 12.39
N ASN A 21 11.87 3.27 11.17
CA ASN A 21 12.78 2.48 10.33
C ASN A 21 13.16 3.19 9.02
N ALA A 22 14.47 3.35 8.75
CA ALA A 22 14.99 4.00 7.55
C ALA A 22 14.65 3.31 6.22
N PHE A 23 14.34 2.00 6.25
CA PHE A 23 14.23 1.17 5.04
C PHE A 23 12.79 0.85 4.63
N THR A 24 11.84 1.07 5.52
CA THR A 24 10.42 0.81 5.24
C THR A 24 9.67 2.08 4.83
N ALA A 25 8.66 1.90 3.99
CA ALA A 25 7.73 2.96 3.65
C ALA A 25 6.71 3.15 4.78
N PHE A 26 6.26 4.38 4.96
CA PHE A 26 5.17 4.72 5.87
C PHE A 26 4.29 5.81 5.26
N CYS A 27 3.08 5.94 5.77
CA CYS A 27 2.15 6.98 5.39
C CYS A 27 1.41 7.49 6.62
N GLY A 28 0.92 8.72 6.55
CA GLY A 28 -0.03 9.32 7.47
C GLY A 28 -1.23 9.82 6.68
N ILE A 29 -2.40 9.79 7.27
CA ILE A 29 -3.64 10.28 6.67
C ILE A 29 -4.00 11.59 7.32
N ILE A 30 -4.31 12.59 6.50
CA ILE A 30 -4.77 13.90 6.93
C ILE A 30 -6.19 14.06 6.39
N MET A 31 -7.14 14.33 7.27
CA MET A 31 -8.55 14.43 6.91
C MET A 31 -9.01 15.89 6.94
N ASN A 32 -10.03 16.18 6.13
CA ASN A 32 -10.72 17.48 6.13
C ASN A 32 -9.76 18.67 5.89
N VAL A 33 -8.84 18.52 4.95
CA VAL A 33 -7.90 19.59 4.59
C VAL A 33 -8.66 20.68 3.84
N GLU A 34 -8.64 21.90 4.37
CA GLU A 34 -9.24 23.06 3.71
C GLU A 34 -8.36 23.49 2.51
N PRO A 35 -8.94 24.03 1.44
CA PRO A 35 -8.15 24.56 0.34
C PRO A 35 -7.24 25.71 0.78
N GLY A 36 -5.93 25.62 0.49
CA GLY A 36 -4.98 26.66 0.88
C GLY A 36 -3.53 26.23 0.81
N GLU A 37 -2.69 27.06 1.40
CA GLU A 37 -1.27 26.73 1.61
C GLU A 37 -1.14 26.02 2.96
N HIS A 38 -0.50 24.88 2.96
CA HIS A 38 -0.26 24.05 4.14
C HIS A 38 1.22 23.70 4.27
N VAL A 39 1.66 23.44 5.49
CA VAL A 39 3.05 23.09 5.78
C VAL A 39 3.17 21.67 6.26
N ILE A 40 3.91 20.84 5.51
CA ILE A 40 4.35 19.52 5.98
C ILE A 40 5.74 19.69 6.58
N ARG A 41 5.87 19.47 7.89
CA ARG A 41 7.13 19.49 8.62
C ARG A 41 7.53 18.07 8.98
N VAL A 42 8.78 17.70 8.69
CA VAL A 42 9.32 16.38 9.03
C VAL A 42 10.57 16.59 9.88
N GLU A 43 10.52 16.16 11.10
CA GLU A 43 11.66 16.13 12.02
C GLU A 43 12.35 14.77 11.85
N VAL A 44 13.65 14.79 11.60
CA VAL A 44 14.43 13.57 11.34
C VAL A 44 15.55 13.49 12.35
N ASP A 45 15.64 12.35 13.04
CA ASP A 45 16.74 12.02 13.92
C ASP A 45 17.53 10.83 13.35
N ASN A 46 18.84 11.03 13.14
CA ASN A 46 19.77 10.01 12.69
C ASN A 46 20.76 9.57 13.77
N SER A 47 20.49 9.88 15.03
CA SER A 47 21.30 9.45 16.16
C SER A 47 21.16 7.93 16.40
N PHE A 48 22.24 7.36 16.97
CA PHE A 48 22.20 5.97 17.41
C PHE A 48 21.57 5.89 18.79
N SER A 49 20.49 5.12 18.91
CA SER A 49 19.81 4.89 20.18
C SER A 49 19.05 3.56 20.17
N GLU A 50 18.53 3.15 21.30
CA GLU A 50 17.65 1.98 21.40
C GLU A 50 16.30 2.21 20.68
N GLU A 51 15.92 3.47 20.48
CA GLU A 51 14.71 3.90 19.78
C GLU A 51 14.93 4.09 18.27
N SER A 52 16.13 3.85 17.78
CA SER A 52 16.48 3.92 16.36
C SER A 52 16.66 2.52 15.77
N SER A 53 16.36 2.37 14.48
CA SER A 53 16.66 1.14 13.74
C SER A 53 18.17 0.82 13.64
N LEU A 54 19.01 1.78 13.99
CA LEU A 54 20.46 1.61 14.13
C LEU A 54 20.85 1.83 15.60
N HIS A 55 21.04 0.73 16.32
CA HIS A 55 21.37 0.75 17.75
C HIS A 55 22.85 1.01 18.02
N VAL A 56 23.72 0.69 17.07
CA VAL A 56 25.18 0.79 17.20
C VAL A 56 25.78 1.43 15.97
N PRO A 57 26.89 2.17 16.13
CA PRO A 57 27.65 2.72 15.02
C PRO A 57 28.11 1.62 14.05
N ASN A 58 27.92 1.89 12.75
CA ASN A 58 28.38 1.06 11.66
C ASN A 58 29.66 1.66 11.03
N ASP A 59 30.31 0.91 10.16
CA ASP A 59 31.51 1.32 9.42
C ASP A 59 31.19 2.15 8.15
N TYR A 60 29.95 2.59 7.99
CA TYR A 60 29.50 3.48 6.92
C TYR A 60 28.80 4.72 7.48
N TYR A 61 28.77 5.78 6.67
CA TYR A 61 28.12 7.04 7.05
C TYR A 61 26.61 6.89 7.06
N THR A 62 25.99 7.34 8.16
CA THR A 62 24.54 7.32 8.37
C THR A 62 23.99 8.73 8.30
N TYR A 63 23.81 9.22 7.07
CA TYR A 63 23.23 10.55 6.86
C TYR A 63 21.74 10.55 7.19
N GLY A 64 21.28 11.58 7.91
CA GLY A 64 19.86 11.85 8.13
C GLY A 64 19.19 12.45 6.91
N GLY A 65 17.86 12.31 6.82
CA GLY A 65 17.04 12.93 5.79
C GLY A 65 16.29 11.94 4.90
N PHE A 66 15.79 12.44 3.79
CA PHE A 66 14.97 11.68 2.84
C PHE A 66 15.86 10.89 1.87
N ASN A 67 15.71 9.57 1.87
CA ASN A 67 16.43 8.66 0.96
C ASN A 67 15.56 8.22 -0.22
N ARG A 68 14.27 8.48 -0.17
CA ARG A 68 13.26 8.10 -1.19
C ARG A 68 12.26 9.23 -1.39
N THR A 69 11.45 9.08 -2.42
CA THR A 69 10.42 10.05 -2.81
C THR A 69 9.38 10.23 -1.71
N VAL A 70 9.03 11.49 -1.45
CA VAL A 70 7.82 11.88 -0.72
C VAL A 70 6.69 12.02 -1.73
N VAL A 71 5.55 11.44 -1.44
CA VAL A 71 4.36 11.47 -2.30
C VAL A 71 3.20 12.00 -1.47
N LEU A 72 2.44 12.92 -2.03
CA LEU A 72 1.14 13.34 -1.55
C LEU A 72 0.09 12.76 -2.48
N GLU A 73 -0.86 12.05 -1.93
CA GLU A 73 -1.95 11.41 -2.68
C GLU A 73 -3.28 11.93 -2.13
N GLU A 74 -4.19 12.28 -3.02
CA GLU A 74 -5.57 12.56 -2.67
C GLU A 74 -6.37 11.26 -2.76
N ILE A 75 -7.00 10.87 -1.66
CA ILE A 75 -7.83 9.67 -1.56
C ILE A 75 -9.26 10.04 -1.19
N LYS A 76 -10.21 9.19 -1.52
CA LYS A 76 -11.59 9.30 -1.06
C LYS A 76 -11.77 8.61 0.29
N ASP A 77 -12.96 8.75 0.87
CA ASP A 77 -13.31 8.13 2.16
C ASP A 77 -13.14 6.61 2.18
N VAL A 78 -13.27 5.96 1.03
CA VAL A 78 -13.02 4.53 0.87
C VAL A 78 -11.96 4.35 -0.22
N TYR A 79 -10.90 3.63 0.11
CA TYR A 79 -9.76 3.45 -0.79
C TYR A 79 -9.12 2.06 -0.67
N LEU A 80 -8.33 1.70 -1.69
CA LEU A 80 -7.54 0.47 -1.74
C LEU A 80 -6.21 0.69 -1.01
N LYS A 81 -6.07 0.12 0.18
CA LYS A 81 -4.87 0.28 1.00
C LYS A 81 -3.71 -0.55 0.52
N ASN A 82 -3.99 -1.81 0.12
CA ASN A 82 -2.95 -2.74 -0.31
C ASN A 82 -3.52 -3.87 -1.18
N ILE A 83 -2.65 -4.51 -1.98
CA ILE A 83 -2.95 -5.75 -2.71
C ILE A 83 -1.85 -6.75 -2.40
N HIS A 84 -2.24 -7.94 -1.98
CA HIS A 84 -1.37 -9.09 -1.80
C HIS A 84 -1.63 -10.12 -2.89
N PHE A 85 -0.57 -10.60 -3.51
CA PHE A 85 -0.63 -11.63 -4.54
C PHE A 85 0.23 -12.81 -4.15
N GLU A 86 -0.40 -13.95 -3.91
CA GLU A 86 0.24 -15.18 -3.46
C GLU A 86 0.03 -16.29 -4.53
N PRO A 87 0.96 -16.44 -5.48
CA PRO A 87 0.87 -17.49 -6.49
C PRO A 87 1.34 -18.83 -5.94
N HIS A 88 0.65 -19.89 -6.33
CA HIS A 88 1.01 -21.27 -6.02
C HIS A 88 0.91 -22.13 -7.27
N LYS A 89 1.97 -22.89 -7.58
CA LYS A 89 2.01 -23.83 -8.71
C LYS A 89 1.65 -25.22 -8.25
N ASP A 90 0.67 -25.81 -8.90
CA ASP A 90 0.30 -27.21 -8.73
C ASP A 90 0.48 -28.02 -10.03
N LYS A 91 -0.04 -29.25 -10.07
CA LYS A 91 0.10 -30.13 -11.23
C LYS A 91 -0.70 -29.64 -12.45
N ASP A 92 -1.74 -28.86 -12.22
CA ASP A 92 -2.71 -28.40 -13.23
C ASP A 92 -2.42 -26.95 -13.69
N GLY A 93 -1.39 -26.31 -13.15
CA GLY A 93 -1.01 -24.95 -13.50
C GLY A 93 -0.79 -24.05 -12.30
N TRP A 94 -1.12 -22.77 -12.42
CA TRP A 94 -0.99 -21.80 -11.36
C TRP A 94 -2.34 -21.47 -10.73
N LYS A 95 -2.37 -21.37 -9.41
CA LYS A 95 -3.42 -20.73 -8.64
C LYS A 95 -2.83 -19.51 -7.94
N ALA A 96 -3.62 -18.47 -7.77
CA ALA A 96 -3.20 -17.33 -6.97
C ALA A 96 -4.32 -16.92 -6.01
N LYS A 97 -3.96 -16.72 -4.76
CA LYS A 97 -4.77 -15.98 -3.79
C LYS A 97 -4.46 -14.50 -3.96
N ILE A 98 -5.51 -13.71 -4.13
CA ILE A 98 -5.44 -12.25 -4.18
C ILE A 98 -6.23 -11.72 -3.00
N SER A 99 -5.57 -10.98 -2.12
CA SER A 99 -6.19 -10.33 -0.97
C SER A 99 -6.04 -8.82 -1.11
N ILE A 100 -7.12 -8.09 -0.89
CA ILE A 100 -7.17 -6.64 -1.06
C ILE A 100 -7.65 -6.03 0.24
N ASP A 101 -6.81 -5.17 0.81
CA ASP A 101 -7.15 -4.39 1.98
C ASP A 101 -7.88 -3.13 1.53
N VAL A 102 -9.14 -3.01 1.92
CA VAL A 102 -9.98 -1.84 1.65
C VAL A 102 -10.25 -1.12 2.96
N GLU A 103 -9.91 0.16 3.03
CA GLU A 103 -10.12 0.98 4.23
C GLU A 103 -11.28 1.94 4.02
N ASN A 104 -12.20 1.96 4.98
CA ASN A 104 -13.31 2.90 5.04
C ASN A 104 -13.06 3.92 6.16
N LEU A 105 -12.77 5.15 5.79
CA LEU A 105 -12.52 6.27 6.71
C LEU A 105 -13.81 6.97 7.17
N SER A 106 -14.95 6.69 6.53
CA SER A 106 -16.25 7.26 6.92
C SER A 106 -16.83 6.54 8.14
N ASP A 107 -17.82 7.14 8.78
CA ASP A 107 -18.55 6.50 9.89
C ASP A 107 -19.65 5.54 9.38
N GLU A 108 -19.96 5.57 8.09
CA GLU A 108 -21.05 4.81 7.48
C GLU A 108 -20.56 3.49 6.92
N GLU A 109 -21.41 2.49 6.98
CA GLU A 109 -21.22 1.23 6.26
C GLU A 109 -21.33 1.44 4.74
N LYS A 110 -20.48 0.77 3.97
CA LYS A 110 -20.44 0.86 2.50
C LYS A 110 -20.39 -0.54 1.87
N ASN A 111 -21.09 -0.70 0.74
CA ASN A 111 -20.96 -1.88 -0.10
C ASN A 111 -19.83 -1.67 -1.10
N ALA A 112 -18.76 -2.45 -0.97
CA ALA A 112 -17.62 -2.41 -1.86
C ALA A 112 -17.72 -3.48 -2.95
N GLU A 113 -17.41 -3.09 -4.17
CA GLU A 113 -17.17 -3.97 -5.32
C GLU A 113 -15.78 -3.69 -5.84
N VAL A 114 -14.92 -4.71 -5.86
CA VAL A 114 -13.57 -4.59 -6.44
C VAL A 114 -13.50 -5.43 -7.71
N THR A 115 -13.18 -4.77 -8.81
CA THR A 115 -12.87 -5.40 -10.10
C THR A 115 -11.37 -5.56 -10.24
N ILE A 116 -10.89 -6.78 -10.42
CA ILE A 116 -9.48 -7.12 -10.57
C ILE A 116 -9.22 -7.58 -11.99
N THR A 117 -8.21 -7.01 -12.63
CA THR A 117 -7.72 -7.43 -13.95
C THR A 117 -6.30 -7.96 -13.81
N LEU A 118 -6.07 -9.21 -14.23
CA LEU A 118 -4.76 -9.85 -14.21
C LEU A 118 -4.67 -10.92 -15.32
N ALA A 119 -3.58 -10.91 -16.10
CA ALA A 119 -3.29 -11.90 -17.14
C ALA A 119 -4.49 -12.15 -18.08
N ASP A 120 -5.06 -11.07 -18.62
CA ASP A 120 -6.22 -11.04 -19.52
C ASP A 120 -7.54 -11.61 -18.93
N LYS A 121 -7.59 -11.80 -17.63
CA LYS A 121 -8.78 -12.19 -16.88
C LYS A 121 -9.31 -11.03 -16.03
N ILE A 122 -10.63 -11.04 -15.83
CA ILE A 122 -11.33 -10.07 -14.99
C ILE A 122 -12.08 -10.85 -13.91
N PHE A 123 -11.93 -10.42 -12.67
CA PHE A 123 -12.57 -11.02 -11.50
C PHE A 123 -13.31 -9.93 -10.71
N HIS A 124 -14.28 -10.34 -9.93
CA HIS A 124 -15.04 -9.45 -9.06
C HIS A 124 -15.10 -10.04 -7.66
N VAL A 125 -14.88 -9.20 -6.67
CA VAL A 125 -15.08 -9.54 -5.27
C VAL A 125 -15.84 -8.41 -4.59
N ASN A 126 -16.84 -8.77 -3.80
CA ASN A 126 -17.71 -7.84 -3.11
C ASN A 126 -17.58 -8.04 -1.60
N GLY A 127 -17.80 -7.00 -0.85
CA GLY A 127 -17.81 -7.05 0.60
C GLY A 127 -18.49 -5.85 1.22
N LEU A 128 -18.90 -6.06 2.46
CA LEU A 128 -19.43 -5.00 3.30
C LEU A 128 -18.29 -4.40 4.12
N LEU A 129 -18.18 -3.08 4.11
CA LEU A 129 -17.19 -2.31 4.85
C LEU A 129 -17.90 -1.60 5.99
N GLU A 130 -17.62 -2.00 7.20
CA GLU A 130 -18.07 -1.23 8.37
C GLU A 130 -17.42 0.16 8.40
N GLY A 131 -18.05 1.11 9.06
CA GLY A 131 -17.47 2.45 9.24
C GLY A 131 -16.18 2.39 10.07
N LYS A 132 -15.18 3.25 9.74
CA LYS A 132 -13.87 3.34 10.42
C LYS A 132 -13.16 1.99 10.53
N SER A 133 -13.23 1.17 9.48
CA SER A 133 -12.65 -0.17 9.48
C SER A 133 -11.83 -0.49 8.24
N ILE A 134 -11.04 -1.56 8.35
CA ILE A 134 -10.35 -2.19 7.23
C ILE A 134 -10.97 -3.56 7.02
N ALA A 135 -11.43 -3.84 5.80
CA ALA A 135 -11.88 -5.16 5.39
C ALA A 135 -10.87 -5.78 4.40
N ILE A 136 -10.68 -7.09 4.50
CA ILE A 136 -9.85 -7.86 3.57
C ILE A 136 -10.79 -8.62 2.64
N LEU A 137 -10.77 -8.28 1.36
CA LEU A 137 -11.53 -8.98 0.33
C LEU A 137 -10.60 -9.97 -0.37
N GLU A 138 -11.02 -11.23 -0.44
CA GLU A 138 -10.17 -12.31 -0.94
C GLU A 138 -10.83 -13.11 -2.05
N LEU A 139 -10.02 -13.55 -3.01
CA LEU A 139 -10.40 -14.53 -4.02
C LEU A 139 -9.23 -15.47 -4.34
N VAL A 140 -9.55 -16.64 -4.85
CA VAL A 140 -8.56 -17.62 -5.33
C VAL A 140 -8.92 -18.00 -6.75
N GLU A 141 -7.99 -17.78 -7.68
CA GLU A 141 -8.21 -17.99 -9.10
C GLU A 141 -7.13 -18.84 -9.77
N SER A 142 -7.50 -19.55 -10.83
CA SER A 142 -6.61 -20.42 -11.60
C SER A 142 -6.13 -19.73 -12.86
N PHE A 143 -4.84 -19.95 -13.22
CA PHE A 143 -4.18 -19.37 -14.38
C PHE A 143 -3.45 -20.45 -15.18
N GLU A 144 -3.90 -20.74 -16.40
CA GLU A 144 -3.36 -21.82 -17.22
C GLU A 144 -2.21 -21.36 -18.15
N ASN A 145 -2.29 -20.14 -18.69
CA ASN A 145 -1.41 -19.63 -19.73
C ASN A 145 -0.51 -18.48 -19.27
N VAL A 146 0.01 -18.55 -18.04
CA VAL A 146 0.92 -17.55 -17.51
C VAL A 146 2.36 -18.03 -17.61
N ARG A 147 3.28 -17.09 -17.86
CA ARG A 147 4.71 -17.36 -17.87
C ARG A 147 5.27 -17.22 -16.46
N GLU A 148 6.05 -18.20 -16.08
CA GLU A 148 6.75 -18.22 -14.80
C GLU A 148 7.84 -17.14 -14.76
N TRP A 149 7.99 -16.52 -13.63
CA TRP A 149 9.06 -15.57 -13.38
C TRP A 149 10.36 -16.28 -13.01
N PHE A 150 11.45 -15.89 -13.65
CA PHE A 150 12.81 -16.34 -13.34
C PHE A 150 13.78 -15.17 -13.31
N VAL A 151 14.89 -15.31 -12.57
CA VAL A 151 15.93 -14.28 -12.44
C VAL A 151 16.46 -13.81 -13.80
N LEU A 152 16.66 -14.74 -14.75
CA LEU A 152 17.16 -14.44 -16.10
C LEU A 152 16.04 -14.02 -17.07
N LYS A 153 14.78 -14.22 -16.69
CA LYS A 153 13.60 -13.88 -17.47
C LYS A 153 12.48 -13.44 -16.54
N PRO A 154 12.52 -12.20 -16.04
CA PRO A 154 11.58 -11.68 -15.06
C PRO A 154 10.25 -11.29 -15.72
N GLU A 155 9.41 -12.27 -16.01
CA GLU A 155 8.07 -12.04 -16.55
C GLU A 155 7.17 -11.49 -15.44
N LEU A 156 6.63 -10.29 -15.65
CA LEU A 156 5.73 -9.62 -14.73
C LEU A 156 4.41 -9.30 -15.42
N TYR A 157 3.34 -9.43 -14.67
CA TYR A 157 1.98 -9.07 -15.08
C TYR A 157 1.51 -7.85 -14.33
N LEU A 158 0.73 -7.02 -15.00
CA LEU A 158 0.10 -5.88 -14.38
C LEU A 158 -1.20 -6.34 -13.73
N LEU A 159 -1.25 -6.28 -12.41
CA LEU A 159 -2.46 -6.46 -11.63
C LEU A 159 -3.09 -5.09 -11.43
N LYS A 160 -4.35 -4.95 -11.80
CA LYS A 160 -5.13 -3.71 -11.59
C LYS A 160 -6.33 -4.05 -10.73
N ALA A 161 -6.60 -3.20 -9.74
CA ALA A 161 -7.83 -3.24 -8.96
C ALA A 161 -8.55 -1.90 -9.08
N GLU A 162 -9.85 -1.93 -9.33
CA GLU A 162 -10.74 -0.77 -9.31
C GLU A 162 -11.80 -1.00 -8.23
N LEU A 163 -11.92 -0.05 -7.31
CA LEU A 163 -12.90 -0.06 -6.23
C LEU A 163 -14.10 0.81 -6.57
N LYS A 164 -15.28 0.25 -6.40
CA LYS A 164 -16.54 0.99 -6.42
C LYS A 164 -17.29 0.81 -5.11
N CYS A 165 -17.96 1.88 -4.68
CA CYS A 165 -18.97 1.82 -3.62
C CYS A 165 -20.27 2.39 -4.16
N ASP A 166 -21.34 1.62 -4.00
CA ASP A 166 -22.69 1.98 -4.49
C ASP A 166 -22.70 2.42 -5.97
N GLY A 167 -21.88 1.76 -6.81
CA GLY A 167 -21.72 2.03 -8.24
C GLY A 167 -20.83 3.22 -8.60
N VAL A 168 -20.28 3.93 -7.60
CA VAL A 168 -19.36 5.06 -7.82
C VAL A 168 -17.92 4.58 -7.70
N VAL A 169 -17.07 4.92 -8.67
CA VAL A 169 -15.63 4.64 -8.60
C VAL A 169 -15.01 5.45 -7.47
N MET A 170 -14.39 4.76 -6.52
CA MET A 170 -13.73 5.33 -5.36
C MET A 170 -12.23 5.43 -5.56
N ASP A 171 -11.60 4.35 -6.01
CA ASP A 171 -10.13 4.28 -6.10
C ASP A 171 -9.67 3.25 -7.14
N GLY A 172 -8.38 3.30 -7.50
CA GLY A 172 -7.73 2.35 -8.39
C GLY A 172 -6.28 2.13 -8.03
N LEU A 173 -5.89 0.86 -7.84
CA LEU A 173 -4.52 0.48 -7.51
C LEU A 173 -3.94 -0.44 -8.58
N THR A 174 -2.65 -0.28 -8.85
CA THR A 174 -1.94 -1.08 -9.84
C THR A 174 -0.61 -1.57 -9.28
N ASP A 175 -0.34 -2.87 -9.41
CA ASP A 175 0.93 -3.46 -9.01
C ASP A 175 1.48 -4.41 -10.09
N ARG A 176 2.76 -4.75 -9.99
CA ARG A 176 3.44 -5.70 -10.86
C ARG A 176 3.70 -6.99 -10.10
N VAL A 177 3.08 -8.07 -10.56
CA VAL A 177 3.14 -9.38 -9.92
C VAL A 177 3.79 -10.43 -10.83
N GLY A 178 4.41 -11.44 -10.23
CA GLY A 178 5.04 -12.53 -10.95
C GLY A 178 4.61 -13.89 -10.41
N PHE A 179 4.42 -14.85 -11.29
CA PHE A 179 4.15 -16.24 -10.92
C PHE A 179 5.46 -16.98 -10.66
N ARG A 180 5.77 -17.23 -9.39
CA ARG A 180 7.01 -17.87 -8.94
C ARG A 180 6.81 -18.76 -7.70
#